data_747c25d470228a65cf525a9b975ddaa4
#
_entry.id   747c25d470228a65cf525a9b975ddaa4
#
_cell.length_a   1.000
_cell.length_b   1.000
_cell.length_c   1.000
_cell.angle_alpha   90.00
_cell.angle_beta   90.00
_cell.angle_gamma   90.00
#
_symmetry.space_group_name_H-M   'P 1'
#
loop_
_entity.id
_entity.type
_entity.pdbx_description
1 polymer ?
#
loop_
_entity_poly.entity_id
_entity_poly.type
_entity_poly.pdbx_seq_one_letter_code
_entity_poly.pdbx_strand_id
1 'polypeptide(L)'
;MVGTRSSLSHNLGLTVLLLLGCLLLGAPERAVAQELSAQSQYGLAVNRPVLQAACQYCPWGALANVVKKAMSSHGYDVAICYACSGEDGARIVSKRLTPPEVSDRQFGESTGLQPQAQIDFGVTNAEFVQRAYAGKGGYQRDGPLANLRVIARIESPAYLMIAVTRASGITDLGQIAAKRMPVRIMAGVISNLGSIDTVLKYYGFTSKDAVSWGGKILTGNALLRNPNFDLIMGIGVLANYPEGGMWYEMTQKKDLVFLPIPQQLREQFVRENGGTLVNLPFRYMRGVGDEPVPTVGFSGIDVYGRDDLPEGFVSDVAKSLDERRDLMRWTNQPFSYDPMTVADGRGVPLHPGAIEYYRSRGYPLHGAEAAK
;
A
#
# COMPACT_ATOMS: atom_id res chain seq x y z
N MET A 1 63.42 42.48 -21.15
CA MET A 1 64.06 42.03 -22.38
C MET A 1 62.93 41.42 -23.23
N VAL A 2 62.48 42.22 -24.18
CA VAL A 2 62.78 42.11 -25.65
C VAL A 2 62.18 40.79 -26.16
N GLY A 3 61.16 40.75 -26.89
CA GLY A 3 60.77 41.23 -28.21
C GLY A 3 60.25 39.95 -28.89
N THR A 4 59.37 39.86 -29.77
CA THR A 4 59.02 40.66 -30.95
C THR A 4 57.72 40.12 -31.57
N ARG A 5 56.99 40.99 -32.19
CA ARG A 5 55.84 40.79 -33.07
C ARG A 5 56.19 39.99 -34.33
N SER A 6 55.22 39.24 -34.85
CA SER A 6 54.94 39.33 -36.28
C SER A 6 53.48 38.88 -36.58
N SER A 7 52.85 39.78 -37.29
CA SER A 7 51.58 39.71 -37.97
C SER A 7 51.63 38.77 -39.17
N LEU A 8 50.54 38.07 -39.45
CA LEU A 8 50.13 37.80 -40.84
C LEU A 8 48.59 37.61 -40.87
N SER A 9 48.02 38.53 -41.54
CA SER A 9 46.59 38.64 -41.88
C SER A 9 46.28 37.85 -43.14
N HIS A 10 45.01 37.61 -43.32
CA HIS A 10 44.26 37.44 -44.60
C HIS A 10 43.86 36.02 -45.01
N ASN A 11 42.57 35.95 -45.23
CA ASN A 11 41.77 35.06 -46.06
C ASN A 11 41.40 33.68 -45.57
N LEU A 12 40.22 33.64 -44.92
CA LEU A 12 39.25 32.57 -45.14
C LEU A 12 37.85 33.04 -44.72
N GLY A 13 37.31 33.93 -45.45
CA GLY A 13 35.88 34.18 -45.52
C GLY A 13 35.41 33.56 -46.82
N LEU A 14 34.61 32.53 -46.76
CA LEU A 14 33.50 32.12 -47.66
C LEU A 14 33.20 30.63 -47.74
N THR A 15 33.41 29.86 -46.70
CA THR A 15 33.02 28.43 -46.78
C THR A 15 32.24 27.92 -45.51
N VAL A 16 31.72 28.81 -44.69
CA VAL A 16 30.99 28.42 -43.44
C VAL A 16 29.47 28.55 -43.57
N LEU A 17 28.93 29.06 -44.69
CA LEU A 17 27.47 29.34 -44.81
C LEU A 17 26.64 28.22 -45.46
N LEU A 18 27.19 27.07 -45.79
CA LEU A 18 26.44 25.95 -46.42
C LEU A 18 26.34 24.66 -45.58
N LEU A 19 26.86 24.64 -44.36
CA LEU A 19 26.75 23.48 -43.45
C LEU A 19 25.79 23.67 -42.25
N LEU A 20 25.21 24.86 -42.10
CA LEU A 20 24.21 25.11 -41.03
C LEU A 20 22.76 24.83 -41.43
N GLY A 21 22.49 24.51 -42.70
CA GLY A 21 21.12 24.28 -43.19
C GLY A 21 20.57 22.87 -43.02
N CYS A 22 21.39 21.87 -42.71
CA CYS A 22 20.94 20.47 -42.60
C CYS A 22 20.78 19.94 -41.18
N LEU A 23 21.04 20.74 -40.16
CA LEU A 23 20.96 20.29 -38.74
C LEU A 23 19.63 20.63 -38.03
N LEU A 24 18.69 21.31 -38.72
CA LEU A 24 17.44 21.75 -38.09
C LEU A 24 16.19 20.94 -38.50
N LEU A 25 16.31 19.93 -39.36
CA LEU A 25 15.15 19.12 -39.80
C LEU A 25 15.10 17.71 -39.21
N GLY A 26 16.02 17.34 -38.32
CA GLY A 26 16.05 15.99 -37.73
C GLY A 26 15.59 15.88 -36.27
N ALA A 27 15.25 16.97 -35.58
CA ALA A 27 14.93 16.96 -34.16
C ALA A 27 13.50 16.55 -33.80
N PRO A 28 12.43 16.86 -34.57
CA PRO A 28 11.08 16.51 -34.13
C PRO A 28 10.73 15.02 -34.28
N GLU A 29 11.25 14.36 -35.35
CA GLU A 29 10.92 12.94 -35.59
C GLU A 29 11.56 11.99 -34.56
N ARG A 30 12.77 12.29 -34.09
CA ARG A 30 13.40 11.46 -33.04
C ARG A 30 12.78 11.64 -31.68
N ALA A 31 12.32 12.84 -31.32
CA ALA A 31 11.62 13.11 -30.08
C ALA A 31 10.24 12.43 -30.07
N VAL A 32 9.47 12.55 -31.17
CA VAL A 32 8.15 11.89 -31.31
C VAL A 32 8.29 10.36 -31.37
N ALA A 33 9.30 9.83 -32.05
CA ALA A 33 9.57 8.39 -32.10
C ALA A 33 10.03 7.86 -30.73
N GLN A 34 10.75 8.66 -29.95
CA GLN A 34 11.20 8.30 -28.60
C GLN A 34 10.05 8.39 -27.57
N GLU A 35 9.14 9.36 -27.69
CA GLU A 35 7.90 9.40 -26.92
C GLU A 35 6.94 8.27 -27.28
N LEU A 36 6.74 7.96 -28.56
CA LEU A 36 5.94 6.83 -29.01
C LEU A 36 6.55 5.48 -28.57
N SER A 37 7.87 5.33 -28.55
CA SER A 37 8.54 4.13 -28.05
C SER A 37 8.43 4.01 -26.53
N ALA A 38 8.44 5.11 -25.78
CA ALA A 38 8.26 5.11 -24.34
C ALA A 38 6.81 4.77 -23.93
N GLN A 39 5.82 5.26 -24.67
CA GLN A 39 4.40 4.93 -24.45
C GLN A 39 4.08 3.46 -24.74
N SER A 40 4.79 2.82 -25.67
CA SER A 40 4.61 1.41 -26.01
C SER A 40 5.36 0.44 -25.08
N GLN A 41 6.14 0.95 -24.13
CA GLN A 41 6.97 0.13 -23.25
C GLN A 41 6.17 -0.57 -22.14
N TYR A 42 5.02 -0.03 -21.76
CA TYR A 42 4.15 -0.54 -20.68
C TYR A 42 2.71 -0.63 -21.16
N GLY A 43 1.94 -1.47 -20.48
CA GLY A 43 0.52 -1.64 -20.66
C GLY A 43 0.11 -3.02 -21.18
N LEU A 44 -1.20 -3.25 -21.19
CA LEU A 44 -1.79 -4.54 -21.54
C LEU A 44 -1.53 -4.96 -22.99
N ALA A 45 -1.52 -4.02 -23.91
CA ALA A 45 -1.30 -4.29 -25.35
C ALA A 45 0.06 -4.92 -25.67
N VAL A 46 1.05 -4.73 -24.79
CA VAL A 46 2.41 -5.29 -24.92
C VAL A 46 2.72 -6.33 -23.85
N ASN A 47 1.70 -6.88 -23.20
CA ASN A 47 1.80 -7.83 -22.07
C ASN A 47 2.71 -7.35 -20.93
N ARG A 48 2.78 -6.03 -20.74
CA ARG A 48 3.59 -5.39 -19.70
C ARG A 48 2.76 -4.47 -18.82
N PRO A 49 1.75 -5.03 -18.10
CA PRO A 49 0.86 -4.24 -17.26
C PRO A 49 1.59 -3.65 -16.05
N VAL A 50 1.08 -2.51 -15.57
CA VAL A 50 1.64 -1.82 -14.41
C VAL A 50 0.76 -2.07 -13.19
N LEU A 51 1.38 -2.64 -12.16
CA LEU A 51 0.76 -2.98 -10.89
C LEU A 51 1.08 -1.92 -9.83
N GLN A 52 0.04 -1.32 -9.26
CA GLN A 52 0.17 -0.46 -8.09
C GLN A 52 0.51 -1.31 -6.85
N ALA A 53 1.54 -0.90 -6.13
CA ALA A 53 1.87 -1.39 -4.80
C ALA A 53 2.31 -0.21 -3.93
N ALA A 54 2.70 -0.48 -2.68
CA ALA A 54 3.31 0.54 -1.82
C ALA A 54 4.84 0.35 -1.74
N CYS A 55 5.39 0.00 -0.64
CA CYS A 55 6.81 -0.18 -0.43
C CYS A 55 7.29 -1.56 -0.89
N GLN A 56 8.53 -1.68 -1.31
CA GLN A 56 9.11 -2.95 -1.79
C GLN A 56 9.09 -4.07 -0.74
N TYR A 57 9.28 -3.72 0.53
CA TYR A 57 9.45 -4.69 1.64
C TYR A 57 8.24 -4.78 2.57
N CYS A 58 7.13 -4.14 2.25
CA CYS A 58 5.89 -4.25 3.01
C CYS A 58 4.95 -5.32 2.42
N PRO A 59 3.84 -5.65 3.11
CA PRO A 59 2.92 -6.67 2.63
C PRO A 59 2.42 -6.46 1.20
N TRP A 60 2.13 -5.22 0.81
CA TRP A 60 1.68 -4.90 -0.55
C TRP A 60 2.75 -5.15 -1.61
N GLY A 61 4.01 -4.74 -1.34
CA GLY A 61 5.11 -5.01 -2.25
C GLY A 61 5.45 -6.50 -2.32
N ALA A 62 5.39 -7.22 -1.21
CA ALA A 62 5.59 -8.67 -1.19
C ALA A 62 4.53 -9.40 -2.04
N LEU A 63 3.25 -9.03 -1.89
CA LEU A 63 2.19 -9.62 -2.72
C LEU A 63 2.33 -9.21 -4.19
N ALA A 64 2.70 -7.96 -4.48
CA ALA A 64 2.96 -7.53 -5.85
C ALA A 64 4.06 -8.36 -6.54
N ASN A 65 5.11 -8.72 -5.81
CA ASN A 65 6.15 -9.63 -6.31
C ASN A 65 5.62 -11.03 -6.58
N VAL A 66 4.72 -11.55 -5.74
CA VAL A 66 4.03 -12.83 -5.98
C VAL A 66 3.21 -12.74 -7.25
N VAL A 67 2.39 -11.69 -7.42
CA VAL A 67 1.58 -11.46 -8.63
C VAL A 67 2.47 -11.41 -9.87
N LYS A 68 3.53 -10.58 -9.86
CA LYS A 68 4.50 -10.50 -10.96
C LYS A 68 5.07 -11.87 -11.32
N LYS A 69 5.53 -12.63 -10.32
CA LYS A 69 6.12 -13.96 -10.55
C LYS A 69 5.10 -14.97 -11.05
N ALA A 70 3.87 -14.95 -10.52
CA ALA A 70 2.81 -15.83 -10.99
C ALA A 70 2.43 -15.54 -12.45
N MET A 71 2.21 -14.28 -12.79
CA MET A 71 1.81 -13.85 -14.13
C MET A 71 2.89 -14.08 -15.20
N SER A 72 4.16 -14.17 -14.80
CA SER A 72 5.24 -14.46 -15.76
C SER A 72 5.09 -15.82 -16.47
N SER A 73 4.41 -16.80 -15.85
CA SER A 73 4.09 -18.09 -16.47
C SER A 73 3.02 -18.01 -17.55
N HIS A 74 2.28 -16.90 -17.59
CA HIS A 74 1.26 -16.59 -18.60
C HIS A 74 1.75 -15.54 -19.62
N GLY A 75 3.05 -15.27 -19.68
CA GLY A 75 3.65 -14.38 -20.69
C GLY A 75 3.57 -12.90 -20.38
N TYR A 76 3.23 -12.51 -19.13
CA TYR A 76 3.22 -11.11 -18.71
C TYR A 76 4.52 -10.72 -18.00
N ASP A 77 5.09 -9.56 -18.38
CA ASP A 77 6.16 -8.89 -17.64
C ASP A 77 5.58 -7.73 -16.82
N VAL A 78 5.06 -8.04 -15.64
CA VAL A 78 4.42 -7.05 -14.77
C VAL A 78 5.46 -6.06 -14.24
N ALA A 79 5.26 -4.77 -14.51
CA ALA A 79 5.99 -3.69 -13.88
C ALA A 79 5.32 -3.28 -12.57
N ILE A 80 6.09 -3.06 -11.50
CA ILE A 80 5.54 -2.73 -10.17
C ILE A 80 5.88 -1.29 -9.81
N CYS A 81 4.86 -0.52 -9.45
CA CYS A 81 5.02 0.80 -8.86
C CYS A 81 5.07 0.70 -7.32
N TYR A 82 6.25 0.57 -6.75
CA TYR A 82 6.42 0.45 -5.29
C TYR A 82 6.15 1.75 -4.51
N ALA A 83 6.23 2.90 -5.16
CA ALA A 83 5.97 4.19 -4.53
C ALA A 83 4.52 4.68 -4.70
N CYS A 84 3.62 3.82 -5.18
CA CYS A 84 2.24 4.18 -5.51
C CYS A 84 1.25 4.06 -4.34
N SER A 85 1.69 4.30 -3.12
CA SER A 85 0.92 4.30 -1.87
C SER A 85 -0.15 3.20 -1.70
N GLY A 86 -0.13 2.50 -0.59
CA GLY A 86 -1.15 1.48 -0.28
C GLY A 86 -2.52 2.08 0.01
N GLU A 87 -2.59 3.20 0.72
CA GLU A 87 -3.85 3.85 1.08
C GLU A 87 -4.51 4.55 -0.10
N ASP A 88 -3.73 5.30 -0.89
CA ASP A 88 -4.23 5.97 -2.10
C ASP A 88 -4.33 5.04 -3.31
N GLY A 89 -3.88 3.81 -3.20
CA GLY A 89 -3.82 2.85 -4.30
C GLY A 89 -5.13 2.71 -5.06
N ALA A 90 -6.26 2.64 -4.36
CA ALA A 90 -7.56 2.53 -4.98
C ALA A 90 -7.91 3.76 -5.84
N ARG A 91 -7.54 4.98 -5.40
CA ARG A 91 -7.70 6.22 -6.18
C ARG A 91 -6.83 6.19 -7.43
N ILE A 92 -5.57 5.76 -7.28
CA ILE A 92 -4.59 5.67 -8.35
C ILE A 92 -5.08 4.74 -9.46
N VAL A 93 -5.54 3.54 -9.10
CA VAL A 93 -6.06 2.56 -10.05
C VAL A 93 -7.35 3.05 -10.71
N SER A 94 -8.32 3.51 -9.90
CA SER A 94 -9.62 3.97 -10.41
C SER A 94 -9.50 5.12 -11.42
N LYS A 95 -8.60 6.08 -11.16
CA LYS A 95 -8.42 7.28 -11.99
C LYS A 95 -7.31 7.12 -13.04
N ARG A 96 -6.68 5.95 -13.17
CA ARG A 96 -5.56 5.69 -14.10
C ARG A 96 -4.43 6.71 -13.95
N LEU A 97 -4.06 7.05 -12.72
CA LEU A 97 -2.99 8.00 -12.50
C LEU A 97 -1.64 7.42 -12.93
N THR A 98 -0.75 8.30 -13.35
CA THR A 98 0.64 7.96 -13.69
C THR A 98 1.57 8.10 -12.48
N PRO A 99 2.73 7.43 -12.43
CA PRO A 99 3.63 7.50 -11.29
C PRO A 99 4.03 8.91 -10.82
N PRO A 100 4.24 9.91 -11.68
CA PRO A 100 4.56 11.28 -11.24
C PRO A 100 3.42 11.95 -10.46
N GLU A 101 2.17 11.59 -10.76
CA GLU A 101 0.99 12.13 -10.09
C GLU A 101 0.75 11.49 -8.73
N VAL A 102 1.41 10.35 -8.49
CA VAL A 102 1.29 9.55 -7.27
C VAL A 102 2.56 9.56 -6.43
N SER A 103 3.51 10.46 -6.73
CA SER A 103 4.78 10.48 -6.03
C SER A 103 4.56 10.49 -4.52
N ASP A 104 4.82 9.35 -3.88
CA ASP A 104 4.79 9.21 -2.43
C ASP A 104 6.12 9.70 -1.86
N ARG A 105 6.10 10.89 -1.30
CA ARG A 105 7.27 11.48 -0.63
C ARG A 105 7.58 10.77 0.69
N GLN A 106 6.66 9.95 1.19
CA GLN A 106 6.79 9.33 2.51
C GLN A 106 7.91 8.28 2.54
N PHE A 107 8.14 7.58 1.43
CA PHE A 107 9.13 6.50 1.37
C PHE A 107 10.36 6.85 0.53
N GLY A 108 10.33 7.89 -0.27
CA GLY A 108 11.48 8.34 -1.07
C GLY A 108 11.97 7.31 -2.10
N GLU A 109 11.17 6.29 -2.38
CA GLU A 109 11.50 5.23 -3.33
C GLU A 109 11.17 5.66 -4.77
N SER A 110 12.10 5.40 -5.68
CA SER A 110 11.84 5.57 -7.11
C SER A 110 10.99 4.41 -7.61
N THR A 111 9.95 4.70 -8.38
CA THR A 111 9.16 3.66 -9.05
C THR A 111 9.93 2.91 -10.11
N GLY A 112 11.00 3.51 -10.65
CA GLY A 112 11.70 3.00 -11.83
C GLY A 112 10.84 3.01 -13.12
N LEU A 113 9.59 3.50 -13.04
CA LEU A 113 8.66 3.57 -14.16
C LEU A 113 8.78 4.91 -14.89
N GLN A 114 8.48 4.87 -16.17
CA GLN A 114 8.40 6.09 -16.96
C GLN A 114 7.18 6.93 -16.55
N PRO A 115 7.27 8.27 -16.62
CA PRO A 115 6.16 9.16 -16.23
C PRO A 115 4.84 8.89 -16.95
N GLN A 116 4.88 8.33 -18.15
CA GLN A 116 3.72 8.05 -18.99
C GLN A 116 3.07 6.68 -18.71
N ALA A 117 3.68 5.85 -17.87
CA ALA A 117 3.13 4.53 -17.54
C ALA A 117 1.84 4.68 -16.73
N GLN A 118 0.72 4.22 -17.26
CA GLN A 118 -0.55 4.18 -16.55
C GLN A 118 -0.62 2.98 -15.64
N ILE A 119 -1.27 3.15 -14.49
CA ILE A 119 -1.51 2.04 -13.56
C ILE A 119 -2.73 1.25 -14.02
N ASP A 120 -2.57 -0.04 -14.27
CA ASP A 120 -3.63 -0.92 -14.76
C ASP A 120 -4.45 -1.53 -13.62
N PHE A 121 -3.78 -2.10 -12.62
CA PHE A 121 -4.40 -2.79 -11.49
C PHE A 121 -3.56 -2.61 -10.23
N GLY A 122 -4.00 -3.15 -9.09
CA GLY A 122 -3.32 -2.88 -7.84
C GLY A 122 -3.46 -3.96 -6.78
N VAL A 123 -2.69 -3.78 -5.70
CA VAL A 123 -2.77 -4.53 -4.45
C VAL A 123 -2.83 -3.56 -3.27
N THR A 124 -3.86 -3.71 -2.44
CA THR A 124 -3.97 -2.93 -1.19
C THR A 124 -4.89 -3.64 -0.20
N ASN A 125 -4.96 -3.15 1.03
CA ASN A 125 -5.89 -3.71 2.02
C ASN A 125 -7.33 -3.66 1.51
N ALA A 126 -8.07 -4.72 1.73
CA ALA A 126 -9.47 -4.86 1.33
C ALA A 126 -10.34 -3.70 1.83
N GLU A 127 -10.10 -3.23 3.05
CA GLU A 127 -10.83 -2.11 3.64
C GLU A 127 -10.62 -0.79 2.90
N PHE A 128 -9.45 -0.59 2.27
CA PHE A 128 -9.20 0.59 1.44
C PHE A 128 -10.00 0.52 0.14
N VAL A 129 -10.04 -0.64 -0.50
CA VAL A 129 -10.85 -0.84 -1.72
C VAL A 129 -12.34 -0.64 -1.42
N GLN A 130 -12.85 -1.19 -0.30
CA GLN A 130 -14.23 -1.04 0.14
C GLN A 130 -14.58 0.43 0.40
N ARG A 131 -13.73 1.16 1.14
CA ARG A 131 -13.95 2.58 1.44
C ARG A 131 -13.90 3.43 0.17
N ALA A 132 -12.98 3.14 -0.73
CA ALA A 132 -12.85 3.83 -2.01
C ALA A 132 -14.09 3.60 -2.88
N TYR A 133 -14.53 2.34 -3.00
CA TYR A 133 -15.74 1.98 -3.74
C TYR A 133 -16.98 2.70 -3.20
N ALA A 134 -17.10 2.81 -1.88
CA ALA A 134 -18.22 3.48 -1.21
C ALA A 134 -18.05 5.01 -1.06
N GLY A 135 -16.92 5.60 -1.44
CA GLY A 135 -16.62 7.02 -1.25
C GLY A 135 -16.52 7.43 0.22
N LYS A 136 -16.01 6.56 1.08
CA LYS A 136 -15.92 6.78 2.54
C LYS A 136 -14.50 7.00 3.02
N GLY A 137 -14.36 7.50 4.26
CA GLY A 137 -13.04 7.74 4.87
C GLY A 137 -12.22 8.75 4.09
N GLY A 138 -10.98 8.45 3.76
CA GLY A 138 -10.08 9.30 2.97
C GLY A 138 -10.56 9.60 1.54
N TYR A 139 -11.60 8.90 1.05
CA TYR A 139 -12.15 9.05 -0.29
C TYR A 139 -13.43 9.89 -0.36
N GLN A 140 -13.84 10.52 0.74
CA GLN A 140 -15.08 11.36 0.75
C GLN A 140 -15.07 12.49 -0.27
N ARG A 141 -13.89 13.08 -0.53
CA ARG A 141 -13.74 14.15 -1.53
C ARG A 141 -13.82 13.65 -2.98
N ASP A 142 -13.49 12.38 -3.20
CA ASP A 142 -13.54 11.75 -4.52
C ASP A 142 -14.96 11.29 -4.86
N GLY A 143 -15.79 11.06 -3.84
CA GLY A 143 -17.04 10.32 -3.98
C GLY A 143 -16.79 8.81 -4.20
N PRO A 144 -17.84 8.03 -4.48
CA PRO A 144 -17.72 6.61 -4.79
C PRO A 144 -16.88 6.35 -6.04
N LEU A 145 -15.84 5.49 -5.90
CA LEU A 145 -15.04 5.02 -7.02
C LEU A 145 -15.66 3.70 -7.55
N ALA A 146 -16.86 3.82 -8.12
CA ALA A 146 -17.74 2.70 -8.45
C ALA A 146 -17.23 1.81 -9.61
N ASN A 147 -16.17 2.21 -10.31
CA ASN A 147 -15.49 1.41 -11.33
C ASN A 147 -14.49 0.38 -10.78
N LEU A 148 -14.27 0.34 -9.47
CA LEU A 148 -13.38 -0.64 -8.87
C LEU A 148 -14.02 -2.04 -8.84
N ARG A 149 -13.20 -3.07 -9.07
CA ARG A 149 -13.56 -4.50 -9.05
C ARG A 149 -12.48 -5.30 -8.34
N VAL A 150 -12.89 -6.24 -7.48
CA VAL A 150 -11.98 -7.20 -6.88
C VAL A 150 -11.68 -8.31 -7.90
N ILE A 151 -10.41 -8.69 -8.00
CA ILE A 151 -9.93 -9.81 -8.81
C ILE A 151 -9.70 -11.03 -7.92
N ALA A 152 -8.97 -10.84 -6.83
CA ALA A 152 -8.69 -11.89 -5.86
C ALA A 152 -8.51 -11.30 -4.47
N ARG A 153 -8.99 -11.98 -3.45
CA ARG A 153 -8.67 -11.70 -2.05
C ARG A 153 -7.64 -12.68 -1.55
N ILE A 154 -6.54 -12.15 -1.04
CA ILE A 154 -5.48 -12.93 -0.41
C ILE A 154 -5.55 -12.70 1.10
N GLU A 155 -5.74 -13.77 1.87
CA GLU A 155 -5.79 -13.66 3.32
C GLU A 155 -4.44 -13.18 3.87
N SER A 156 -4.50 -12.17 4.71
CA SER A 156 -3.34 -11.58 5.37
C SER A 156 -3.79 -10.97 6.71
N PRO A 157 -3.83 -11.76 7.78
CA PRO A 157 -4.37 -11.32 9.06
C PRO A 157 -3.62 -10.11 9.61
N ALA A 158 -4.35 -9.06 9.94
CA ALA A 158 -3.83 -7.88 10.61
C ALA A 158 -4.77 -7.48 11.75
N TYR A 159 -4.27 -6.75 12.73
CA TYR A 159 -5.03 -6.40 13.92
C TYR A 159 -4.76 -4.96 14.34
N LEU A 160 -5.78 -4.28 14.83
CA LEU A 160 -5.59 -3.05 15.58
C LEU A 160 -5.00 -3.42 16.94
N MET A 161 -3.82 -2.95 17.22
CA MET A 161 -3.14 -3.25 18.48
C MET A 161 -2.85 -1.97 19.24
N ILE A 162 -3.06 -2.02 20.55
CA ILE A 162 -2.74 -0.96 21.50
C ILE A 162 -1.92 -1.61 22.61
N ALA A 163 -0.70 -1.15 22.79
CA ALA A 163 0.13 -1.64 23.89
C ALA A 163 0.89 -0.48 24.55
N VAL A 164 1.09 -0.63 25.86
CA VAL A 164 1.87 0.30 26.66
C VAL A 164 3.12 -0.37 27.18
N THR A 165 4.18 0.40 27.40
CA THR A 165 5.34 -0.14 28.10
C THR A 165 4.97 -0.32 29.58
N ARG A 166 5.36 -1.46 30.19
CA ARG A 166 5.11 -1.68 31.62
C ARG A 166 5.70 -0.56 32.48
N ALA A 167 6.85 -0.01 32.07
CA ALA A 167 7.52 1.08 32.76
C ALA A 167 6.71 2.40 32.77
N SER A 168 5.77 2.58 31.82
CA SER A 168 4.91 3.79 31.81
C SER A 168 3.90 3.83 32.94
N GLY A 169 3.58 2.69 33.54
CA GLY A 169 2.53 2.56 34.56
C GLY A 169 1.11 2.81 34.05
N ILE A 170 0.91 2.93 32.75
CA ILE A 170 -0.40 3.13 32.13
C ILE A 170 -1.11 1.77 32.10
N THR A 171 -2.32 1.71 32.63
CA THR A 171 -3.19 0.51 32.61
C THR A 171 -4.47 0.74 31.84
N ASP A 172 -4.84 2.01 31.61
CA ASP A 172 -5.97 2.47 30.82
C ASP A 172 -5.65 3.79 30.13
N LEU A 173 -6.06 3.97 28.88
CA LEU A 173 -5.73 5.19 28.13
C LEU A 173 -6.49 6.43 28.64
N GLY A 174 -7.62 6.27 29.33
CA GLY A 174 -8.34 7.38 29.97
C GLY A 174 -7.52 8.09 31.04
N GLN A 175 -6.54 7.41 31.66
CA GLN A 175 -5.62 8.03 32.59
C GLN A 175 -4.78 9.11 31.95
N ILE A 176 -4.45 8.98 30.66
CA ILE A 176 -3.64 9.94 29.91
C ILE A 176 -4.39 11.28 29.84
N ALA A 177 -5.67 11.26 29.47
CA ALA A 177 -6.51 12.44 29.42
C ALA A 177 -6.75 13.05 30.82
N ALA A 178 -7.14 12.21 31.78
CA ALA A 178 -7.46 12.65 33.14
C ALA A 178 -6.28 13.36 33.83
N LYS A 179 -5.06 12.89 33.60
CA LYS A 179 -3.84 13.42 34.24
C LYS A 179 -3.03 14.34 33.30
N ARG A 180 -3.47 14.56 32.05
CA ARG A 180 -2.73 15.29 31.00
C ARG A 180 -1.28 14.81 30.89
N MET A 181 -1.10 13.49 30.79
CA MET A 181 0.23 12.88 30.82
C MET A 181 1.03 13.22 29.55
N PRO A 182 2.32 13.59 29.68
CA PRO A 182 3.20 13.88 28.53
C PRO A 182 3.71 12.59 27.87
N VAL A 183 2.79 11.81 27.26
CA VAL A 183 3.10 10.49 26.70
C VAL A 183 3.74 10.57 25.33
N ARG A 184 4.67 9.67 25.07
CA ARG A 184 5.27 9.45 23.75
C ARG A 184 4.51 8.32 23.05
N ILE A 185 3.72 8.68 22.07
CA ILE A 185 2.86 7.76 21.32
C ILE A 185 3.58 7.35 20.04
N MET A 186 3.92 6.08 19.92
CA MET A 186 4.40 5.49 18.68
C MET A 186 3.20 5.10 17.83
N ALA A 187 3.00 5.83 16.75
CA ALA A 187 2.04 5.49 15.72
C ALA A 187 2.71 4.55 14.71
N GLY A 188 2.16 3.37 14.52
CA GLY A 188 2.72 2.38 13.58
C GLY A 188 2.88 2.92 12.17
N VAL A 189 3.78 2.34 11.40
CA VAL A 189 4.16 2.80 10.05
C VAL A 189 2.97 2.86 9.09
N ILE A 190 1.93 2.07 9.34
CA ILE A 190 0.71 1.97 8.49
C ILE A 190 -0.47 2.73 9.13
N SER A 191 -0.25 3.42 10.21
CA SER A 191 -1.34 4.10 10.88
C SER A 191 -1.64 5.42 10.19
N ASN A 192 -2.74 5.42 9.47
CA ASN A 192 -3.46 6.65 9.20
C ASN A 192 -3.68 7.37 10.54
N LEU A 193 -3.14 8.58 10.69
CA LEU A 193 -3.33 9.40 11.90
C LEU A 193 -4.81 9.56 12.25
N GLY A 194 -5.71 9.54 11.25
CA GLY A 194 -7.15 9.54 11.47
C GLY A 194 -7.67 8.35 12.26
N SER A 195 -7.15 7.14 12.02
CA SER A 195 -7.54 5.94 12.76
C SER A 195 -7.04 5.98 14.20
N ILE A 196 -5.87 6.57 14.45
CA ILE A 196 -5.33 6.78 15.80
C ILE A 196 -6.20 7.77 16.55
N ASP A 197 -6.57 8.89 15.91
CA ASP A 197 -7.42 9.89 16.55
C ASP A 197 -8.82 9.35 16.87
N THR A 198 -9.36 8.38 16.11
CA THR A 198 -10.58 7.69 16.49
C THR A 198 -10.42 7.00 17.86
N VAL A 199 -9.31 6.29 18.06
CA VAL A 199 -9.00 5.66 19.34
C VAL A 199 -8.82 6.69 20.44
N LEU A 200 -7.96 7.70 20.23
CA LEU A 200 -7.64 8.70 21.25
C LEU A 200 -8.86 9.53 21.68
N LYS A 201 -9.72 9.92 20.73
CA LYS A 201 -10.97 10.66 21.01
C LYS A 201 -11.93 9.91 21.89
N TYR A 202 -12.02 8.59 21.73
CA TYR A 202 -12.83 7.76 22.63
C TYR A 202 -12.40 7.91 24.09
N TYR A 203 -11.10 8.08 24.34
CA TYR A 203 -10.53 8.30 25.68
C TYR A 203 -10.44 9.77 26.08
N GLY A 204 -11.06 10.69 25.31
CA GLY A 204 -11.22 12.10 25.66
C GLY A 204 -10.04 12.98 25.29
N PHE A 205 -9.15 12.57 24.36
CA PHE A 205 -8.05 13.42 23.91
C PHE A 205 -7.70 13.12 22.43
N THR A 206 -6.86 13.95 21.85
CA THR A 206 -6.36 13.81 20.49
C THR A 206 -4.82 13.77 20.48
N SER A 207 -4.25 13.45 19.33
CA SER A 207 -2.80 13.57 19.11
C SER A 207 -2.27 15.00 19.40
N LYS A 208 -3.06 16.03 19.08
CA LYS A 208 -2.73 17.44 19.38
C LYS A 208 -2.72 17.71 20.88
N ASP A 209 -3.69 17.17 21.61
CA ASP A 209 -3.75 17.31 23.07
C ASP A 209 -2.53 16.67 23.72
N ALA A 210 -2.20 15.42 23.32
CA ALA A 210 -1.00 14.74 23.83
C ALA A 210 0.28 15.57 23.63
N VAL A 211 0.44 16.20 22.46
CA VAL A 211 1.59 17.08 22.17
C VAL A 211 1.53 18.36 23.05
N SER A 212 0.34 18.95 23.22
CA SER A 212 0.17 20.16 24.07
C SER A 212 0.51 19.92 25.54
N TRP A 213 0.37 18.68 26.01
CA TRP A 213 0.75 18.26 27.37
C TRP A 213 2.24 17.90 27.52
N GLY A 214 3.05 18.13 26.46
CA GLY A 214 4.48 17.86 26.44
C GLY A 214 4.86 16.46 25.94
N GLY A 215 3.87 15.69 25.47
CA GLY A 215 4.09 14.40 24.80
C GLY A 215 4.61 14.53 23.38
N LYS A 216 4.75 13.40 22.69
CA LYS A 216 5.24 13.35 21.30
C LYS A 216 4.48 12.28 20.53
N ILE A 217 4.17 12.57 19.27
CA ILE A 217 3.75 11.55 18.30
C ILE A 217 4.98 11.16 17.49
N LEU A 218 5.29 9.88 17.52
CA LEU A 218 6.45 9.30 16.88
C LEU A 218 5.97 8.48 15.67
N THR A 219 6.48 8.81 14.48
CA THR A 219 6.12 8.16 13.22
C THR A 219 7.36 7.82 12.40
N GLY A 220 7.25 6.86 11.47
CA GLY A 220 8.30 6.54 10.51
C GLY A 220 9.38 5.57 10.98
N ASN A 221 10.30 5.23 10.08
CA ASN A 221 11.33 4.20 10.28
C ASN A 221 12.41 4.57 11.31
N ALA A 222 12.56 5.85 11.66
CA ALA A 222 13.50 6.30 12.70
C ALA A 222 13.20 5.66 14.07
N LEU A 223 11.97 5.23 14.29
CA LEU A 223 11.51 4.60 15.53
C LEU A 223 12.10 3.22 15.77
N LEU A 224 12.39 2.48 14.71
CA LEU A 224 13.00 1.15 14.83
C LEU A 224 14.41 1.22 15.41
N ARG A 225 15.10 2.35 15.24
CA ARG A 225 16.49 2.54 15.71
C ARG A 225 16.57 2.92 17.19
N ASN A 226 15.60 3.67 17.70
CA ASN A 226 15.58 4.09 19.11
C ASN A 226 14.14 4.17 19.64
N PRO A 227 13.54 3.05 20.04
CA PRO A 227 12.15 2.95 20.46
C PRO A 227 11.96 3.55 21.86
N ASN A 228 11.96 4.87 21.99
CA ASN A 228 11.68 5.54 23.25
C ASN A 228 10.23 6.03 23.27
N PHE A 229 9.29 5.15 23.56
CA PHE A 229 7.86 5.42 23.64
C PHE A 229 7.25 4.86 24.93
N ASP A 230 6.04 5.34 25.25
CA ASP A 230 5.25 4.90 26.40
C ASP A 230 4.03 4.07 25.94
N LEU A 231 3.47 4.44 24.79
CA LEU A 231 2.31 3.84 24.14
C LEU A 231 2.63 3.59 22.67
N ILE A 232 2.29 2.41 22.19
CA ILE A 232 2.33 2.06 20.77
C ILE A 232 0.93 1.65 20.32
N MET A 233 0.48 2.16 19.17
CA MET A 233 -0.81 1.79 18.58
C MET A 233 -0.76 1.79 17.06
N GLY A 234 -1.58 0.96 16.45
CA GLY A 234 -1.72 0.89 14.99
C GLY A 234 -2.22 -0.47 14.53
N ILE A 235 -2.52 -0.53 13.23
CA ILE A 235 -2.83 -1.78 12.57
C ILE A 235 -1.51 -2.43 12.18
N GLY A 236 -1.36 -3.70 12.50
CA GLY A 236 -0.17 -4.46 12.16
C GLY A 236 -0.51 -5.86 11.69
N VAL A 237 0.24 -6.33 10.71
CA VAL A 237 0.25 -7.73 10.32
C VAL A 237 0.97 -8.51 11.41
N LEU A 238 0.41 -9.61 11.84
CA LEU A 238 1.06 -10.51 12.77
C LEU A 238 2.08 -11.37 12.02
N ALA A 239 3.28 -10.84 11.91
CA ALA A 239 4.42 -11.56 11.39
C ALA A 239 5.34 -11.92 12.56
N ASN A 240 5.65 -13.18 12.71
CA ASN A 240 6.50 -13.69 13.79
C ASN A 240 7.94 -13.94 13.34
N TYR A 241 8.46 -13.08 12.48
CA TYR A 241 9.85 -13.08 12.02
C TYR A 241 10.46 -11.68 12.19
N PRO A 242 11.75 -11.56 12.50
CA PRO A 242 12.38 -10.28 12.86
C PRO A 242 12.31 -9.21 11.78
N GLU A 243 12.39 -9.60 10.52
CA GLU A 243 12.47 -8.68 9.39
C GLU A 243 11.12 -8.04 9.02
N GLY A 244 10.01 -8.66 9.41
CA GLY A 244 8.68 -8.29 8.91
C GLY A 244 7.80 -7.55 9.88
N GLY A 245 8.21 -7.36 11.10
CA GLY A 245 7.26 -6.90 12.08
C GLY A 245 7.74 -5.84 13.04
N MET A 246 7.38 -4.59 12.80
CA MET A 246 7.54 -3.54 13.79
C MET A 246 7.03 -4.00 15.18
N TRP A 247 5.87 -4.63 15.23
CA TRP A 247 5.29 -5.14 16.46
C TRP A 247 6.15 -6.24 17.10
N TYR A 248 6.60 -7.22 16.31
CA TYR A 248 7.50 -8.25 16.79
C TYR A 248 8.77 -7.63 17.37
N GLU A 249 9.42 -6.75 16.62
CA GLU A 249 10.66 -6.08 17.05
C GLU A 249 10.46 -5.26 18.32
N MET A 250 9.35 -4.53 18.44
CA MET A 250 9.06 -3.74 19.64
C MET A 250 8.84 -4.63 20.87
N THR A 251 8.19 -5.81 20.72
CA THR A 251 8.03 -6.75 21.83
C THR A 251 9.35 -7.36 22.29
N GLN A 252 10.37 -7.42 21.42
CA GLN A 252 11.70 -7.86 21.81
C GLN A 252 12.48 -6.77 22.56
N LYS A 253 12.27 -5.51 22.21
CA LYS A 253 13.01 -4.36 22.76
C LYS A 253 12.35 -3.77 24.02
N LYS A 254 11.06 -3.98 24.21
CA LYS A 254 10.27 -3.40 25.32
C LYS A 254 9.41 -4.47 26.00
N ASP A 255 9.22 -4.32 27.28
CA ASP A 255 8.21 -5.08 28.04
C ASP A 255 6.85 -4.40 27.83
N LEU A 256 6.06 -4.95 26.89
CA LEU A 256 4.77 -4.43 26.47
C LEU A 256 3.62 -5.16 27.18
N VAL A 257 2.57 -4.39 27.49
CA VAL A 257 1.27 -4.87 27.94
C VAL A 257 0.25 -4.48 26.91
N PHE A 258 -0.38 -5.46 26.25
CA PHE A 258 -1.46 -5.23 25.30
C PHE A 258 -2.75 -4.91 26.02
N LEU A 259 -3.40 -3.81 25.63
CA LEU A 259 -4.63 -3.36 26.26
C LEU A 259 -5.84 -3.87 25.46
N PRO A 260 -6.85 -4.44 26.14
CA PRO A 260 -8.11 -4.78 25.50
C PRO A 260 -8.82 -3.51 25.02
N ILE A 261 -9.36 -3.55 23.81
CA ILE A 261 -10.10 -2.42 23.26
C ILE A 261 -11.58 -2.57 23.68
N PRO A 262 -12.18 -1.57 24.34
CA PRO A 262 -13.59 -1.62 24.76
C PRO A 262 -14.53 -1.91 23.59
N GLN A 263 -15.59 -2.67 23.84
CA GLN A 263 -16.54 -3.09 22.79
C GLN A 263 -17.09 -1.90 22.00
N GLN A 264 -17.53 -0.86 22.69
CA GLN A 264 -18.08 0.33 22.05
C GLN A 264 -17.06 1.01 21.08
N LEU A 265 -15.80 1.09 21.50
CA LEU A 265 -14.74 1.63 20.65
C LEU A 265 -14.46 0.72 19.44
N ARG A 266 -14.44 -0.61 19.64
CA ARG A 266 -14.25 -1.55 18.52
C ARG A 266 -15.37 -1.45 17.50
N GLU A 267 -16.63 -1.36 17.94
CA GLU A 267 -17.79 -1.18 17.08
C GLU A 267 -17.74 0.15 16.33
N GLN A 268 -17.37 1.25 17.01
CA GLN A 268 -17.15 2.54 16.37
C GLN A 268 -16.05 2.46 15.31
N PHE A 269 -14.91 1.85 15.66
CA PHE A 269 -13.77 1.71 14.77
C PHE A 269 -14.15 0.92 13.51
N VAL A 270 -14.88 -0.19 13.66
CA VAL A 270 -15.36 -0.99 12.51
C VAL A 270 -16.30 -0.19 11.61
N ARG A 271 -17.21 0.59 12.18
CA ARG A 271 -18.10 1.45 11.37
C ARG A 271 -17.33 2.49 10.56
N GLU A 272 -16.27 3.07 11.13
CA GLU A 272 -15.51 4.17 10.50
C GLU A 272 -14.41 3.67 9.57
N ASN A 273 -13.76 2.55 9.92
CA ASN A 273 -12.54 2.09 9.27
C ASN A 273 -12.64 0.69 8.64
N GLY A 274 -13.73 -0.03 8.87
CA GLY A 274 -13.87 -1.43 8.47
C GLY A 274 -13.22 -2.41 9.45
N GLY A 275 -13.19 -3.69 9.07
CA GLY A 275 -12.69 -4.78 9.89
C GLY A 275 -13.79 -5.56 10.62
N THR A 276 -13.40 -6.46 11.52
CA THR A 276 -14.27 -7.35 12.29
C THR A 276 -13.87 -7.38 13.76
N LEU A 277 -14.86 -7.69 14.64
CA LEU A 277 -14.59 -7.83 16.07
C LEU A 277 -13.96 -9.20 16.35
N VAL A 278 -12.75 -9.19 16.89
CA VAL A 278 -11.96 -10.41 17.16
C VAL A 278 -11.17 -10.27 18.47
N ASN A 279 -10.45 -11.31 18.83
CA ASN A 279 -9.39 -11.25 19.83
C ASN A 279 -8.02 -11.39 19.15
N LEU A 280 -6.98 -10.81 19.73
CA LEU A 280 -5.61 -11.15 19.33
C LEU A 280 -5.40 -12.66 19.54
N PRO A 281 -4.70 -13.32 18.63
CA PRO A 281 -4.38 -14.73 18.81
C PRO A 281 -3.59 -14.96 20.10
N PHE A 282 -4.00 -15.99 20.82
CA PHE A 282 -3.41 -16.44 22.08
C PHE A 282 -1.89 -16.62 21.97
N ARG A 283 -1.12 -16.02 22.88
CA ARG A 283 0.34 -16.09 22.97
C ARG A 283 1.10 -15.82 21.65
N TYR A 284 0.47 -15.06 20.75
CA TYR A 284 1.03 -14.86 19.42
C TYR A 284 2.37 -14.10 19.45
N MET A 285 2.52 -13.18 20.39
CA MET A 285 3.76 -12.46 20.62
C MET A 285 3.97 -12.18 22.12
N ARG A 286 5.20 -11.83 22.48
CA ARG A 286 5.54 -11.46 23.85
C ARG A 286 4.68 -10.29 24.32
N GLY A 287 4.04 -10.44 25.47
CA GLY A 287 3.11 -9.48 26.08
C GLY A 287 1.64 -9.78 25.81
N VAL A 288 1.30 -10.70 24.89
CA VAL A 288 -0.03 -11.29 24.76
C VAL A 288 -0.08 -12.55 25.60
N GLY A 289 -0.87 -12.54 26.66
CA GLY A 289 -0.97 -13.65 27.63
C GLY A 289 -2.06 -14.65 27.27
N ASP A 290 -2.57 -15.31 28.31
CA ASP A 290 -3.58 -16.35 28.23
C ASP A 290 -5.00 -15.78 28.14
N GLU A 291 -5.20 -14.56 28.65
CA GLU A 291 -6.48 -13.88 28.60
C GLU A 291 -6.75 -13.32 27.21
N PRO A 292 -7.98 -13.38 26.72
CA PRO A 292 -8.36 -12.77 25.46
C PRO A 292 -8.07 -11.26 25.46
N VAL A 293 -7.48 -10.77 24.38
CA VAL A 293 -7.29 -9.32 24.14
C VAL A 293 -8.23 -8.90 23.00
N PRO A 294 -9.45 -8.41 23.36
CA PRO A 294 -10.42 -7.97 22.36
C PRO A 294 -9.90 -6.82 21.51
N THR A 295 -10.06 -6.95 20.20
CA THR A 295 -9.56 -5.98 19.21
C THR A 295 -10.40 -5.96 17.93
N VAL A 296 -9.93 -5.25 16.91
CA VAL A 296 -10.45 -5.26 15.54
C VAL A 296 -9.45 -5.96 14.64
N GLY A 297 -9.92 -6.98 13.92
CA GLY A 297 -9.15 -7.70 12.91
C GLY A 297 -9.46 -7.23 11.50
N PHE A 298 -8.47 -7.36 10.66
CA PHE A 298 -8.54 -7.12 9.23
C PHE A 298 -8.06 -8.38 8.53
N SER A 299 -8.73 -8.75 7.46
CA SER A 299 -8.39 -9.98 6.74
C SER A 299 -8.24 -9.66 5.27
N GLY A 300 -7.02 -9.73 4.79
CA GLY A 300 -6.79 -9.78 3.39
C GLY A 300 -6.32 -8.50 2.73
N ILE A 301 -5.65 -8.77 1.63
CA ILE A 301 -5.23 -7.79 0.64
C ILE A 301 -5.96 -8.14 -0.65
N ASP A 302 -6.64 -7.16 -1.23
CA ASP A 302 -7.28 -7.34 -2.52
C ASP A 302 -6.28 -7.09 -3.65
N VAL A 303 -6.24 -8.01 -4.59
CA VAL A 303 -5.82 -7.76 -5.97
C VAL A 303 -7.04 -7.24 -6.69
N TYR A 304 -6.97 -6.04 -7.24
CA TYR A 304 -8.14 -5.34 -7.74
C TYR A 304 -7.80 -4.49 -8.99
N GLY A 305 -8.81 -4.15 -9.74
CA GLY A 305 -8.67 -3.33 -10.93
C GLY A 305 -9.93 -2.50 -11.20
N ARG A 306 -10.07 -2.06 -12.44
CA ARG A 306 -11.27 -1.35 -12.92
C ARG A 306 -12.17 -2.33 -13.68
N ASP A 307 -13.44 -1.97 -13.81
CA ASP A 307 -14.45 -2.71 -14.56
C ASP A 307 -14.21 -2.75 -16.08
N ASP A 308 -13.38 -1.86 -16.60
CA ASP A 308 -13.03 -1.79 -18.03
C ASP A 308 -11.75 -2.57 -18.41
N LEU A 309 -11.17 -3.31 -17.47
CA LEU A 309 -10.05 -4.20 -17.80
C LEU A 309 -10.55 -5.35 -18.70
N PRO A 310 -9.74 -5.82 -19.66
CA PRO A 310 -10.11 -6.97 -20.47
C PRO A 310 -10.35 -8.20 -19.60
N GLU A 311 -11.50 -8.88 -19.81
CA GLU A 311 -11.89 -10.07 -19.03
C GLU A 311 -10.82 -11.17 -19.10
N GLY A 312 -10.24 -11.40 -20.28
CA GLY A 312 -9.15 -12.37 -20.46
C GLY A 312 -7.92 -12.07 -19.61
N PHE A 313 -7.51 -10.78 -19.55
CA PHE A 313 -6.41 -10.37 -18.67
C PHE A 313 -6.71 -10.65 -17.21
N VAL A 314 -7.91 -10.29 -16.76
CA VAL A 314 -8.30 -10.50 -15.35
C VAL A 314 -8.45 -11.98 -15.02
N SER A 315 -8.96 -12.77 -15.94
CA SER A 315 -9.01 -14.24 -15.84
C SER A 315 -7.58 -14.81 -15.69
N ASP A 316 -6.61 -14.31 -16.46
CA ASP A 316 -5.21 -14.71 -16.36
C ASP A 316 -4.58 -14.32 -15.02
N VAL A 317 -4.92 -13.15 -14.46
CA VAL A 317 -4.47 -12.76 -13.11
C VAL A 317 -5.00 -13.74 -12.07
N ALA A 318 -6.31 -14.02 -12.08
CA ALA A 318 -6.95 -14.95 -11.14
C ALA A 318 -6.35 -16.35 -11.26
N LYS A 319 -6.21 -16.84 -12.49
CA LYS A 319 -5.62 -18.15 -12.81
C LYS A 319 -4.16 -18.24 -12.36
N SER A 320 -3.36 -17.23 -12.65
CA SER A 320 -1.95 -17.21 -12.26
C SER A 320 -1.77 -17.33 -10.75
N LEU A 321 -2.61 -16.64 -9.98
CA LEU A 321 -2.57 -16.71 -8.51
C LEU A 321 -3.00 -18.05 -7.97
N ASP A 322 -4.03 -18.69 -8.55
CA ASP A 322 -4.50 -20.00 -8.15
C ASP A 322 -3.46 -21.10 -8.46
N GLU A 323 -2.93 -21.10 -9.69
CA GLU A 323 -1.94 -22.08 -10.13
C GLU A 323 -0.61 -21.95 -9.37
N ARG A 324 -0.26 -20.73 -8.96
CA ARG A 324 1.01 -20.43 -8.28
C ARG A 324 0.82 -19.97 -6.83
N ARG A 325 -0.24 -20.41 -6.17
CA ARG A 325 -0.47 -20.13 -4.74
C ARG A 325 0.65 -20.62 -3.83
N ASP A 326 1.46 -21.57 -4.30
CA ASP A 326 2.69 -22.01 -3.62
C ASP A 326 3.68 -20.87 -3.37
N LEU A 327 3.74 -19.86 -4.25
CA LEU A 327 4.65 -18.71 -4.11
C LEU A 327 4.41 -17.90 -2.84
N MET A 328 3.19 -17.91 -2.31
CA MET A 328 2.86 -17.18 -1.08
C MET A 328 3.61 -17.73 0.14
N ARG A 329 3.96 -19.02 0.14
CA ARG A 329 4.73 -19.67 1.20
C ARG A 329 6.19 -19.24 1.24
N TRP A 330 6.69 -18.67 0.15
CA TRP A 330 8.08 -18.20 0.03
C TRP A 330 8.23 -16.72 0.37
N THR A 331 7.15 -16.07 0.78
CA THR A 331 7.20 -14.70 1.27
C THR A 331 7.39 -14.67 2.78
N ASN A 332 7.93 -13.58 3.28
CA ASN A 332 8.00 -13.35 4.72
C ASN A 332 6.66 -12.86 5.30
N GLN A 333 5.57 -12.98 4.57
CA GLN A 333 4.26 -12.50 4.98
C GLN A 333 3.31 -13.69 5.22
N PRO A 334 2.37 -13.57 6.16
CA PRO A 334 1.41 -14.63 6.45
C PRO A 334 0.29 -14.67 5.40
N PHE A 335 0.65 -14.71 4.12
CA PHE A 335 -0.31 -14.80 3.04
C PHE A 335 -0.88 -16.22 2.92
N SER A 336 -2.18 -16.30 2.70
CA SER A 336 -2.86 -17.54 2.38
C SER A 336 -3.82 -17.34 1.22
N TYR A 337 -3.72 -18.21 0.22
CA TYR A 337 -4.71 -18.32 -0.84
C TYR A 337 -5.72 -19.39 -0.43
N ASP A 338 -6.94 -18.94 -0.11
CA ASP A 338 -8.03 -19.85 0.25
C ASP A 338 -9.10 -19.87 -0.86
N PRO A 339 -9.31 -21.00 -1.54
CA PRO A 339 -10.37 -21.15 -2.54
C PRO A 339 -11.78 -20.80 -2.03
N MET A 340 -12.01 -20.87 -0.72
CA MET A 340 -13.32 -20.56 -0.12
C MET A 340 -13.56 -19.05 0.03
N THR A 341 -12.51 -18.23 0.07
CA THR A 341 -12.62 -16.78 0.33
C THR A 341 -12.00 -15.91 -0.75
N VAL A 342 -11.21 -16.47 -1.67
CA VAL A 342 -10.51 -15.71 -2.72
C VAL A 342 -11.46 -14.88 -3.60
N ALA A 343 -12.67 -15.37 -3.82
CA ALA A 343 -13.73 -14.70 -4.58
C ALA A 343 -14.78 -14.02 -3.67
N ASP A 344 -14.32 -13.38 -2.61
CA ASP A 344 -15.16 -12.59 -1.70
C ASP A 344 -14.89 -11.09 -1.87
N GLY A 345 -15.80 -10.39 -2.55
CA GLY A 345 -15.69 -8.95 -2.78
C GLY A 345 -16.01 -8.07 -1.57
N ARG A 346 -16.64 -8.63 -0.51
CA ARG A 346 -17.08 -7.88 0.71
C ARG A 346 -17.72 -6.53 0.42
N GLY A 347 -18.68 -6.50 -0.53
CA GLY A 347 -19.39 -5.29 -0.93
C GLY A 347 -18.75 -4.48 -2.07
N VAL A 348 -17.60 -4.89 -2.57
CA VAL A 348 -17.06 -4.46 -3.86
C VAL A 348 -17.31 -5.57 -4.88
N PRO A 349 -17.91 -5.30 -6.05
CA PRO A 349 -18.17 -6.33 -7.04
C PRO A 349 -16.90 -7.01 -7.52
N LEU A 350 -16.99 -8.30 -7.79
CA LEU A 350 -15.92 -9.03 -8.49
C LEU A 350 -15.88 -8.61 -9.97
N HIS A 351 -14.68 -8.66 -10.56
CA HIS A 351 -14.55 -8.45 -12.00
C HIS A 351 -15.13 -9.64 -12.80
N PRO A 352 -15.82 -9.42 -13.95
CA PRO A 352 -16.40 -10.49 -14.74
C PRO A 352 -15.42 -11.62 -15.12
N GLY A 353 -14.20 -11.28 -15.54
CA GLY A 353 -13.16 -12.27 -15.85
C GLY A 353 -12.71 -13.10 -14.63
N ALA A 354 -12.73 -12.53 -13.44
CA ALA A 354 -12.46 -13.27 -12.20
C ALA A 354 -13.64 -14.21 -11.85
N ILE A 355 -14.87 -13.72 -11.99
CA ILE A 355 -16.10 -14.53 -11.79
C ILE A 355 -16.09 -15.75 -12.70
N GLU A 356 -15.81 -15.58 -13.99
CA GLU A 356 -15.74 -16.66 -14.96
C GLU A 356 -14.72 -17.73 -14.54
N TYR A 357 -13.50 -17.29 -14.21
CA TYR A 357 -12.45 -18.18 -13.76
C TYR A 357 -12.85 -18.96 -12.50
N TYR A 358 -13.26 -18.27 -11.42
CA TYR A 358 -13.59 -18.95 -10.16
C TYR A 358 -14.80 -19.87 -10.27
N ARG A 359 -15.79 -19.50 -11.09
CA ARG A 359 -16.92 -20.38 -11.40
C ARG A 359 -16.47 -21.66 -12.10
N SER A 360 -15.55 -21.56 -13.05
CA SER A 360 -14.99 -22.73 -13.75
C SER A 360 -14.23 -23.67 -12.80
N ARG A 361 -13.72 -23.13 -11.69
CA ARG A 361 -13.03 -23.89 -10.63
C ARG A 361 -13.99 -24.46 -9.57
N GLY A 362 -15.27 -24.10 -9.61
CA GLY A 362 -16.23 -24.45 -8.58
C GLY A 362 -16.02 -23.73 -7.23
N TYR A 363 -15.34 -22.58 -7.25
CA TYR A 363 -15.13 -21.80 -6.04
C TYR A 363 -16.38 -20.99 -5.68
N PRO A 364 -16.72 -20.81 -4.39
CA PRO A 364 -17.85 -20.00 -3.98
C PRO A 364 -17.60 -18.52 -4.33
N LEU A 365 -18.65 -17.87 -4.85
CA LEU A 365 -18.64 -16.45 -5.19
C LEU A 365 -19.43 -15.69 -4.14
N HIS A 366 -18.75 -14.87 -3.35
CA HIS A 366 -19.38 -14.06 -2.29
C HIS A 366 -19.45 -12.59 -2.73
N GLY A 367 -20.66 -12.01 -2.72
CA GLY A 367 -20.86 -10.61 -3.13
C GLY A 367 -20.80 -10.34 -4.64
N ALA A 368 -20.89 -11.40 -5.47
CA ALA A 368 -20.82 -11.29 -6.94
C ALA A 368 -22.07 -10.67 -7.59
N GLU A 369 -23.19 -10.49 -6.86
CA GLU A 369 -24.50 -10.15 -7.46
C GLU A 369 -24.73 -8.66 -7.76
N ALA A 370 -23.74 -7.79 -7.65
CA ALA A 370 -23.94 -6.34 -7.82
C ALA A 370 -23.56 -5.81 -9.21
N ALA A 371 -23.59 -6.63 -10.25
CA ALA A 371 -23.37 -6.18 -11.63
C ALA A 371 -24.42 -6.81 -12.56
N LYS A 372 -25.67 -6.34 -12.44
CA LYS A 372 -26.67 -6.40 -13.52
C LYS A 372 -26.97 -5.00 -14.00
#